data_66e4f73f3fdb2c04c37f61b4578b21d0
#
_entry.id   66e4f73f3fdb2c04c37f61b4578b21d0
#
_cell.length_a   1.000
_cell.length_b   1.000
_cell.length_c   1.000
_cell.angle_alpha   90.00
_cell.angle_beta   90.00
_cell.angle_gamma   90.00
#
_symmetry.space_group_name_H-M   'P 1'
#
loop_
_entity.id
_entity.type
_entity.pdbx_description
1 polymer ?
#
loop_
_entity_poly.entity_id
_entity_poly.type
_entity_poly.pdbx_seq_one_letter_code
_entity_poly.pdbx_strand_id
1 'polypeptide(L)'
;MNPFSLADRAALVTGSSQGIGHAIATGLREAGARVIFHGLPARMETDAPYISADLMQPDAPAQLIAAAFAAEPQLDTLVCNAGSFFDVPFLEMTNELWARTMQLNVTATAFVAQEFARRLIAEKRGGCIVITTSTNGFQAEPDSAAYDTSKGALVMLIRTLAVSLAPHGIRVNGIAPGIIKTPLNAQWLESRDAGLPAHYEKKILLGRIGAPGDCAGAVTFLCSPAASYITGEIITIDGGLTVAQVGKM
;
A
#
# COMPACT_ATOMS: atom_id res chain seq x y z
N MET A 1 -28.14 -5.78 4.65
CA MET A 1 -26.85 -6.13 4.00
C MET A 1 -25.71 -5.81 4.96
N ASN A 2 -24.66 -6.63 5.00
CA ASN A 2 -23.46 -6.33 5.80
C ASN A 2 -22.67 -5.20 5.13
N PRO A 3 -22.52 -4.01 5.74
CA PRO A 3 -21.84 -2.88 5.11
C PRO A 3 -20.31 -3.12 4.92
N PHE A 4 -19.75 -4.16 5.52
CA PHE A 4 -18.35 -4.55 5.37
C PHE A 4 -18.14 -5.64 4.32
N SER A 5 -19.21 -6.17 3.69
CA SER A 5 -19.10 -7.17 2.64
C SER A 5 -18.49 -6.59 1.36
N LEU A 6 -17.61 -7.34 0.74
CA LEU A 6 -17.00 -7.05 -0.56
C LEU A 6 -17.45 -8.02 -1.66
N ALA A 7 -18.56 -8.73 -1.47
CA ALA A 7 -19.03 -9.78 -2.40
C ALA A 7 -19.23 -9.28 -3.84
N ASP A 8 -19.57 -8.00 -4.02
CA ASP A 8 -19.77 -7.38 -5.33
C ASP A 8 -18.55 -6.61 -5.83
N ARG A 9 -17.41 -6.71 -5.12
CA ARG A 9 -16.17 -5.99 -5.46
C ARG A 9 -15.18 -6.87 -6.20
N ALA A 10 -14.41 -6.21 -7.06
CA ALA A 10 -13.27 -6.82 -7.72
C ALA A 10 -12.04 -5.92 -7.53
N ALA A 11 -10.95 -6.47 -7.03
CA ALA A 11 -9.79 -5.72 -6.59
C ALA A 11 -8.49 -6.17 -7.28
N LEU A 12 -7.63 -5.22 -7.61
CA LEU A 12 -6.21 -5.43 -7.91
C LEU A 12 -5.38 -4.96 -6.72
N VAL A 13 -4.46 -5.80 -6.23
CA VAL A 13 -3.51 -5.42 -5.18
C VAL A 13 -2.09 -5.51 -5.72
N THR A 14 -1.41 -4.37 -5.84
CA THR A 14 -0.01 -4.35 -6.32
C THR A 14 0.96 -4.77 -5.21
N GLY A 15 2.03 -5.50 -5.57
CA GLY A 15 3.00 -6.02 -4.61
C GLY A 15 2.40 -7.01 -3.62
N SER A 16 1.45 -7.83 -4.07
CA SER A 16 0.72 -8.78 -3.23
C SER A 16 1.28 -10.21 -3.23
N SER A 17 2.47 -10.42 -3.80
CA SER A 17 3.15 -11.72 -3.76
C SER A 17 3.62 -12.10 -2.35
N GLN A 18 3.79 -11.15 -1.44
CA GLN A 18 4.26 -11.36 -0.07
C GLN A 18 3.88 -10.20 0.86
N GLY A 19 4.17 -10.36 2.16
CA GLY A 19 4.10 -9.30 3.17
C GLY A 19 2.73 -8.65 3.31
N ILE A 20 2.70 -7.32 3.48
CA ILE A 20 1.48 -6.54 3.69
C ILE A 20 0.50 -6.70 2.52
N GLY A 21 1.00 -6.60 1.28
CA GLY A 21 0.14 -6.73 0.09
C GLY A 21 -0.53 -8.08 0.00
N HIS A 22 0.17 -9.17 0.35
CA HIS A 22 -0.41 -10.51 0.39
C HIS A 22 -1.53 -10.63 1.43
N ALA A 23 -1.26 -10.12 2.64
CA ALA A 23 -2.27 -10.13 3.72
C ALA A 23 -3.50 -9.29 3.35
N ILE A 24 -3.31 -8.12 2.71
CA ILE A 24 -4.42 -7.30 2.22
C ILE A 24 -5.23 -8.06 1.17
N ALA A 25 -4.59 -8.63 0.14
CA ALA A 25 -5.26 -9.37 -0.91
C ALA A 25 -6.06 -10.56 -0.35
N THR A 26 -5.50 -11.28 0.61
CA THR A 26 -6.17 -12.38 1.31
C THR A 26 -7.38 -11.87 2.11
N GLY A 27 -7.22 -10.79 2.90
CA GLY A 27 -8.33 -10.22 3.66
C GLY A 27 -9.47 -9.69 2.80
N LEU A 28 -9.17 -9.11 1.63
CA LEU A 28 -10.21 -8.72 0.66
C LEU A 28 -10.96 -9.94 0.11
N ARG A 29 -10.26 -11.06 -0.19
CA ARG A 29 -10.90 -12.32 -0.60
C ARG A 29 -11.79 -12.91 0.50
N GLU A 30 -11.31 -12.94 1.72
CA GLU A 30 -12.08 -13.41 2.89
C GLU A 30 -13.34 -12.57 3.14
N ALA A 31 -13.30 -11.28 2.79
CA ALA A 31 -14.47 -10.39 2.81
C ALA A 31 -15.39 -10.55 1.60
N GLY A 32 -15.06 -11.44 0.65
CA GLY A 32 -15.87 -11.82 -0.51
C GLY A 32 -15.46 -11.21 -1.84
N ALA A 33 -14.41 -10.37 -1.90
CA ALA A 33 -13.97 -9.78 -3.15
C ALA A 33 -13.33 -10.80 -4.11
N ARG A 34 -13.51 -10.60 -5.40
CA ARG A 34 -12.64 -11.21 -6.42
C ARG A 34 -11.33 -10.41 -6.46
N VAL A 35 -10.19 -11.07 -6.32
CA VAL A 35 -8.90 -10.38 -6.19
C VAL A 35 -7.90 -10.87 -7.22
N ILE A 36 -7.28 -9.93 -7.90
CA ILE A 36 -6.11 -10.14 -8.75
C ILE A 36 -4.86 -9.80 -7.95
N PHE A 37 -3.94 -10.74 -7.86
CA PHE A 37 -2.64 -10.55 -7.26
C PHE A 37 -1.62 -10.02 -8.28
N HIS A 38 -0.63 -9.28 -7.81
CA HIS A 38 0.43 -8.76 -8.65
C HIS A 38 1.78 -8.79 -7.93
N GLY A 39 2.84 -9.04 -8.70
CA GLY A 39 4.23 -8.97 -8.21
C GLY A 39 5.22 -9.18 -9.34
N LEU A 40 6.50 -9.34 -8.99
CA LEU A 40 7.55 -9.70 -9.92
C LEU A 40 7.46 -11.18 -10.35
N PRO A 41 8.18 -11.62 -11.41
CA PRO A 41 8.05 -12.96 -12.01
C PRO A 41 8.31 -14.15 -11.08
N ALA A 42 9.05 -13.98 -10.00
CA ALA A 42 9.25 -15.03 -9.00
C ALA A 42 8.07 -15.02 -8.01
N ARG A 43 7.38 -15.94 -8.03
CA ARG A 43 6.08 -16.48 -7.85
C ARG A 43 5.49 -16.70 -6.50
N MET A 44 4.23 -16.43 -6.41
CA MET A 44 3.30 -16.98 -5.44
C MET A 44 2.53 -18.15 -6.08
N GLU A 45 2.47 -19.30 -5.42
CA GLU A 45 1.46 -20.30 -5.74
C GLU A 45 0.12 -19.80 -5.22
N THR A 46 -0.82 -19.56 -6.13
CA THR A 46 -2.18 -19.08 -5.81
C THR A 46 -3.16 -19.63 -6.82
N ASP A 47 -4.35 -19.93 -6.37
CA ASP A 47 -5.50 -20.27 -7.18
C ASP A 47 -6.22 -19.03 -7.77
N ALA A 48 -5.82 -17.84 -7.32
CA ALA A 48 -6.35 -16.56 -7.81
C ALA A 48 -5.58 -16.07 -9.05
N PRO A 49 -6.19 -15.21 -9.89
CA PRO A 49 -5.49 -14.55 -10.97
C PRO A 49 -4.25 -13.80 -10.46
N TYR A 50 -3.12 -14.00 -11.13
CA TYR A 50 -1.85 -13.34 -10.81
C TYR A 50 -1.28 -12.68 -12.07
N ILE A 51 -0.96 -11.39 -11.98
CA ILE A 51 -0.32 -10.65 -13.07
C ILE A 51 1.11 -10.31 -12.64
N SER A 52 2.07 -10.75 -13.46
CA SER A 52 3.48 -10.41 -13.27
C SER A 52 3.81 -9.15 -14.06
N ALA A 53 4.32 -8.11 -13.37
CA ALA A 53 4.83 -6.90 -14.01
C ALA A 53 5.91 -6.25 -13.14
N ASP A 54 6.94 -5.69 -13.79
CA ASP A 54 7.95 -4.87 -13.12
C ASP A 54 7.56 -3.40 -13.22
N LEU A 55 7.02 -2.84 -12.13
CA LEU A 55 6.59 -1.44 -12.05
C LEU A 55 7.74 -0.41 -12.16
N MET A 56 8.98 -0.87 -12.25
CA MET A 56 10.12 -0.02 -12.61
C MET A 56 10.14 0.34 -14.11
N GLN A 57 9.43 -0.44 -14.94
CA GLN A 57 9.35 -0.18 -16.39
C GLN A 57 8.32 0.91 -16.69
N PRO A 58 8.63 1.85 -17.60
CA PRO A 58 7.74 2.99 -17.89
C PRO A 58 6.32 2.60 -18.33
N ASP A 59 6.18 1.53 -19.11
CA ASP A 59 4.90 1.09 -19.67
C ASP A 59 4.14 0.12 -18.75
N ALA A 60 4.77 -0.35 -17.66
CA ALA A 60 4.18 -1.35 -16.78
C ALA A 60 2.85 -0.91 -16.15
N PRO A 61 2.63 0.34 -15.73
CA PRO A 61 1.34 0.77 -15.20
C PRO A 61 0.18 0.55 -16.18
N ALA A 62 0.35 0.97 -17.44
CA ALA A 62 -0.68 0.82 -18.48
C ALA A 62 -0.93 -0.66 -18.82
N GLN A 63 0.15 -1.44 -18.98
CA GLN A 63 0.06 -2.88 -19.27
C GLN A 63 -0.60 -3.64 -18.14
N LEU A 64 -0.25 -3.35 -16.88
CA LEU A 64 -0.85 -3.98 -15.70
C LEU A 64 -2.35 -3.72 -15.64
N ILE A 65 -2.78 -2.48 -15.80
CA ILE A 65 -4.19 -2.12 -15.73
C ILE A 65 -4.98 -2.72 -16.90
N ALA A 66 -4.41 -2.70 -18.12
CA ALA A 66 -5.05 -3.36 -19.26
C ALA A 66 -5.24 -4.87 -19.03
N ALA A 67 -4.22 -5.56 -18.53
CA ALA A 67 -4.28 -6.99 -18.20
C ALA A 67 -5.27 -7.28 -17.06
N ALA A 68 -5.33 -6.40 -16.04
CA ALA A 68 -6.25 -6.56 -14.93
C ALA A 68 -7.72 -6.44 -15.35
N PHE A 69 -8.06 -5.45 -16.18
CA PHE A 69 -9.41 -5.31 -16.74
C PHE A 69 -9.77 -6.40 -17.75
N ALA A 70 -8.78 -6.98 -18.45
CA ALA A 70 -9.01 -8.14 -19.31
C ALA A 70 -9.34 -9.40 -18.49
N ALA A 71 -8.69 -9.59 -17.35
CA ALA A 71 -8.93 -10.70 -16.44
C ALA A 71 -10.23 -10.54 -15.62
N GLU A 72 -10.55 -9.29 -15.23
CA GLU A 72 -11.74 -8.95 -14.44
C GLU A 72 -12.36 -7.63 -14.93
N PRO A 73 -13.31 -7.70 -15.87
CA PRO A 73 -13.96 -6.51 -16.42
C PRO A 73 -14.73 -5.66 -15.39
N GLN A 74 -15.14 -6.26 -14.27
CA GLN A 74 -15.83 -5.56 -13.20
C GLN A 74 -14.87 -4.97 -12.15
N LEU A 75 -13.57 -4.93 -12.41
CA LEU A 75 -12.58 -4.34 -11.52
C LEU A 75 -12.99 -2.91 -11.13
N ASP A 76 -13.13 -2.65 -9.81
CA ASP A 76 -13.59 -1.37 -9.26
C ASP A 76 -12.81 -0.93 -8.03
N THR A 77 -11.85 -1.74 -7.61
CA THR A 77 -11.02 -1.50 -6.42
C THR A 77 -9.55 -1.69 -6.76
N LEU A 78 -8.73 -0.71 -6.40
CA LEU A 78 -7.27 -0.75 -6.56
C LEU A 78 -6.59 -0.54 -5.22
N VAL A 79 -5.65 -1.43 -4.87
CA VAL A 79 -4.75 -1.22 -3.75
C VAL A 79 -3.32 -1.07 -4.28
N CYS A 80 -2.78 0.14 -4.18
CA CYS A 80 -1.38 0.43 -4.50
C CYS A 80 -0.53 0.17 -3.25
N ASN A 81 0.09 -1.02 -3.21
CA ASN A 81 0.93 -1.44 -2.08
C ASN A 81 2.39 -1.72 -2.51
N ALA A 82 2.66 -1.93 -3.80
CA ALA A 82 4.02 -2.15 -4.28
C ALA A 82 4.94 -0.99 -3.88
N GLY A 83 6.11 -1.32 -3.32
CA GLY A 83 7.10 -0.37 -2.86
C GLY A 83 8.28 -1.07 -2.20
N SER A 84 9.35 -0.32 -2.01
CA SER A 84 10.56 -0.79 -1.35
C SER A 84 11.31 0.38 -0.71
N PHE A 85 12.34 0.08 0.05
CA PHE A 85 13.29 1.05 0.60
C PHE A 85 14.71 0.65 0.20
N PHE A 86 15.58 1.66 0.09
CA PHE A 86 16.99 1.54 -0.25
C PHE A 86 17.75 2.53 0.63
N ASP A 87 17.74 2.24 1.94
CA ASP A 87 18.25 3.14 2.96
C ASP A 87 19.78 3.17 2.96
N VAL A 88 20.32 4.39 2.94
CA VAL A 88 21.74 4.70 3.06
C VAL A 88 21.88 6.04 3.78
N PRO A 89 23.01 6.31 4.46
CA PRO A 89 23.29 7.63 5.02
C PRO A 89 23.10 8.74 3.98
N PHE A 90 22.49 9.84 4.38
CA PHE A 90 22.11 10.91 3.42
C PHE A 90 23.28 11.40 2.56
N LEU A 91 24.48 11.50 3.15
CA LEU A 91 25.68 11.94 2.43
C LEU A 91 26.22 10.90 1.43
N GLU A 92 25.73 9.66 1.50
CA GLU A 92 26.05 8.54 0.58
C GLU A 92 24.93 8.29 -0.44
N MET A 93 23.82 9.06 -0.33
CA MET A 93 22.69 8.93 -1.25
C MET A 93 23.11 9.33 -2.67
N THR A 94 22.93 8.41 -3.61
CA THR A 94 23.19 8.67 -5.03
C THR A 94 21.90 9.06 -5.77
N ASN A 95 22.06 9.74 -6.93
CA ASN A 95 20.92 10.07 -7.78
C ASN A 95 20.17 8.81 -8.24
N GLU A 96 20.87 7.70 -8.46
CA GLU A 96 20.29 6.42 -8.90
C GLU A 96 19.42 5.79 -7.81
N LEU A 97 19.92 5.76 -6.56
CA LEU A 97 19.15 5.24 -5.42
C LEU A 97 17.93 6.09 -5.16
N TRP A 98 18.09 7.42 -5.18
CA TRP A 98 16.98 8.36 -5.07
C TRP A 98 15.94 8.13 -6.16
N ALA A 99 16.36 8.15 -7.43
CA ALA A 99 15.48 7.98 -8.57
C ALA A 99 14.76 6.63 -8.54
N ARG A 100 15.46 5.55 -8.16
CA ARG A 100 14.89 4.20 -8.01
C ARG A 100 13.78 4.17 -6.96
N THR A 101 14.02 4.77 -5.79
CA THR A 101 13.02 4.85 -4.71
C THR A 101 11.79 5.63 -5.16
N MET A 102 11.98 6.80 -5.76
CA MET A 102 10.89 7.64 -6.25
C MET A 102 10.14 6.98 -7.41
N GLN A 103 10.83 6.31 -8.33
CA GLN A 103 10.21 5.60 -9.44
C GLN A 103 9.27 4.50 -8.95
N LEU A 104 9.72 3.63 -8.05
CA LEU A 104 8.92 2.51 -7.57
C LEU A 104 7.78 2.98 -6.66
N ASN A 105 8.10 3.83 -5.67
CA ASN A 105 7.13 4.15 -4.62
C ASN A 105 6.10 5.19 -5.08
N VAL A 106 6.54 6.21 -5.83
CA VAL A 106 5.69 7.37 -6.16
C VAL A 106 5.22 7.32 -7.61
N THR A 107 6.15 7.28 -8.57
CA THR A 107 5.81 7.39 -10.00
C THR A 107 4.94 6.22 -10.43
N ALA A 108 5.33 4.99 -10.12
CA ALA A 108 4.56 3.79 -10.45
C ALA A 108 3.16 3.82 -9.81
N THR A 109 3.08 4.18 -8.51
CA THR A 109 1.79 4.32 -7.81
C THR A 109 0.88 5.35 -8.48
N ALA A 110 1.42 6.52 -8.82
CA ALA A 110 0.64 7.59 -9.46
C ALA A 110 0.08 7.15 -10.82
N PHE A 111 0.90 6.50 -11.66
CA PHE A 111 0.46 6.11 -12.99
C PHE A 111 -0.43 4.85 -13.00
N VAL A 112 -0.23 3.90 -12.09
CA VAL A 112 -1.19 2.79 -11.89
C VAL A 112 -2.55 3.33 -11.47
N ALA A 113 -2.60 4.27 -10.52
CA ALA A 113 -3.83 4.91 -10.09
C ALA A 113 -4.48 5.73 -11.22
N GLN A 114 -3.68 6.42 -12.04
CA GLN A 114 -4.16 7.20 -13.17
C GLN A 114 -4.82 6.32 -14.25
N GLU A 115 -4.14 5.24 -14.67
CA GLU A 115 -4.69 4.34 -15.68
C GLU A 115 -5.95 3.63 -15.20
N PHE A 116 -5.98 3.22 -13.92
CA PHE A 116 -7.18 2.67 -13.30
C PHE A 116 -8.35 3.66 -13.30
N ALA A 117 -8.10 4.90 -12.86
CA ALA A 117 -9.13 5.93 -12.82
C ALA A 117 -9.63 6.31 -14.23
N ARG A 118 -8.72 6.43 -15.22
CA ARG A 118 -9.09 6.67 -16.62
C ARG A 118 -10.08 5.63 -17.14
N ARG A 119 -9.83 4.36 -16.85
CA ARG A 119 -10.69 3.26 -17.27
C ARG A 119 -12.08 3.36 -16.65
N LEU A 120 -12.18 3.56 -15.33
CA LEU A 120 -13.47 3.72 -14.65
C LEU A 120 -14.25 4.93 -15.16
N ILE A 121 -13.58 6.07 -15.34
CA ILE A 121 -14.22 7.30 -15.85
C ILE A 121 -14.76 7.10 -17.26
N ALA A 122 -14.01 6.47 -18.15
CA ALA A 122 -14.48 6.15 -19.50
C ALA A 122 -15.71 5.25 -19.51
N GLU A 123 -15.81 4.34 -18.53
CA GLU A 123 -16.94 3.45 -18.35
C GLU A 123 -18.07 4.06 -17.49
N LYS A 124 -17.93 5.31 -17.02
CA LYS A 124 -18.86 6.01 -16.11
C LYS A 124 -19.13 5.24 -14.83
N ARG A 125 -18.10 4.59 -14.28
CA ARG A 125 -18.14 3.79 -13.06
C ARG A 125 -17.40 4.49 -11.94
N GLY A 126 -17.95 4.40 -10.73
CA GLY A 126 -17.23 4.75 -9.52
C GLY A 126 -16.27 3.64 -9.08
N GLY A 127 -15.49 3.92 -8.04
CA GLY A 127 -14.54 2.92 -7.52
C GLY A 127 -13.86 3.33 -6.21
N CYS A 128 -12.86 2.55 -5.83
CA CYS A 128 -12.08 2.78 -4.64
C CYS A 128 -10.57 2.57 -4.92
N ILE A 129 -9.75 3.50 -4.47
CA ILE A 129 -8.28 3.39 -4.47
C ILE A 129 -7.79 3.48 -3.02
N VAL A 130 -6.95 2.52 -2.60
CA VAL A 130 -6.24 2.59 -1.33
C VAL A 130 -4.74 2.55 -1.61
N ILE A 131 -3.98 3.48 -1.00
CA ILE A 131 -2.53 3.60 -1.20
C ILE A 131 -1.83 3.32 0.13
N THR A 132 -0.85 2.40 0.11
CA THR A 132 0.00 2.10 1.25
C THR A 132 1.15 3.12 1.33
N THR A 133 1.05 4.06 2.29
CA THR A 133 2.15 4.94 2.66
C THR A 133 2.98 4.31 3.80
N SER A 134 3.30 5.04 4.84
CA SER A 134 4.02 4.60 6.05
C SER A 134 3.82 5.65 7.13
N THR A 135 4.07 5.32 8.39
CA THR A 135 4.32 6.32 9.44
C THR A 135 5.45 7.27 9.06
N ASN A 136 6.41 6.83 8.25
CA ASN A 136 7.48 7.65 7.68
C ASN A 136 7.00 8.72 6.68
N GLY A 137 5.74 8.71 6.29
CA GLY A 137 5.13 9.84 5.60
C GLY A 137 4.83 11.04 6.50
N PHE A 138 4.93 10.88 7.83
CA PHE A 138 4.61 11.88 8.85
C PHE A 138 5.74 12.13 9.84
N GLN A 139 6.75 11.28 9.87
CA GLN A 139 7.95 11.36 10.69
C GLN A 139 9.17 10.90 9.88
N ALA A 140 10.36 11.12 10.40
CA ALA A 140 11.60 10.74 9.74
C ALA A 140 12.38 9.69 10.55
N GLU A 141 13.16 8.88 9.83
CA GLU A 141 14.12 7.95 10.39
C GLU A 141 15.53 8.23 9.87
N PRO A 142 16.59 7.94 10.65
CA PRO A 142 17.96 8.02 10.16
C PRO A 142 18.14 7.17 8.89
N ASP A 143 18.97 7.66 7.98
CA ASP A 143 19.39 7.00 6.73
C ASP A 143 18.24 6.69 5.72
N SER A 144 17.05 7.23 5.96
CA SER A 144 15.83 6.92 5.19
C SER A 144 15.34 8.06 4.28
N ALA A 145 16.20 9.00 3.91
CA ALA A 145 15.80 10.24 3.24
C ALA A 145 14.94 10.03 1.97
N ALA A 146 15.32 9.11 1.08
CA ALA A 146 14.56 8.86 -0.14
C ALA A 146 13.23 8.16 0.15
N TYR A 147 13.22 7.21 1.08
CA TYR A 147 12.01 6.49 1.46
C TYR A 147 11.01 7.42 2.16
N ASP A 148 11.43 8.15 3.19
CA ASP A 148 10.58 9.08 3.94
C ASP A 148 9.97 10.14 3.01
N THR A 149 10.79 10.71 2.12
CA THR A 149 10.31 11.65 1.09
C THR A 149 9.27 10.99 0.18
N SER A 150 9.51 9.76 -0.28
CA SER A 150 8.57 9.03 -1.11
C SER A 150 7.23 8.79 -0.40
N LYS A 151 7.27 8.45 0.90
CA LYS A 151 6.07 8.20 1.69
C LYS A 151 5.31 9.48 2.04
N GLY A 152 6.02 10.58 2.27
CA GLY A 152 5.43 11.93 2.38
C GLY A 152 4.76 12.38 1.07
N ALA A 153 5.39 12.11 -0.08
CA ALA A 153 4.78 12.36 -1.39
C ALA A 153 3.48 11.58 -1.58
N LEU A 154 3.41 10.31 -1.14
CA LEU A 154 2.18 9.52 -1.20
C LEU A 154 1.06 10.08 -0.30
N VAL A 155 1.39 10.64 0.86
CA VAL A 155 0.40 11.32 1.73
C VAL A 155 -0.29 12.44 0.96
N MET A 156 0.46 13.29 0.26
CA MET A 156 -0.11 14.37 -0.54
C MET A 156 -0.81 13.85 -1.80
N LEU A 157 -0.27 12.81 -2.45
CA LEU A 157 -0.88 12.17 -3.61
C LEU A 157 -2.29 11.64 -3.29
N ILE A 158 -2.48 10.97 -2.16
CA ILE A 158 -3.79 10.49 -1.69
C ILE A 158 -4.80 11.65 -1.64
N ARG A 159 -4.44 12.75 -1.02
CA ARG A 159 -5.31 13.93 -0.87
C ARG A 159 -5.63 14.58 -2.21
N THR A 160 -4.62 14.73 -3.07
CA THR A 160 -4.79 15.31 -4.41
C THR A 160 -5.69 14.44 -5.29
N LEU A 161 -5.48 13.13 -5.27
CA LEU A 161 -6.33 12.20 -6.03
C LEU A 161 -7.75 12.15 -5.48
N ALA A 162 -7.94 12.24 -4.16
CA ALA A 162 -9.27 12.32 -3.56
C ALA A 162 -10.06 13.54 -4.09
N VAL A 163 -9.41 14.71 -4.15
CA VAL A 163 -10.03 15.93 -4.72
C VAL A 163 -10.34 15.75 -6.20
N SER A 164 -9.39 15.20 -6.98
CA SER A 164 -9.53 15.10 -8.44
C SER A 164 -10.54 14.04 -8.87
N LEU A 165 -10.70 12.96 -8.11
CA LEU A 165 -11.47 11.79 -8.52
C LEU A 165 -12.86 11.70 -7.87
N ALA A 166 -13.11 12.45 -6.79
CA ALA A 166 -14.43 12.50 -6.15
C ALA A 166 -15.57 12.87 -7.09
N PRO A 167 -15.44 13.83 -8.03
CA PRO A 167 -16.50 14.15 -9.00
C PRO A 167 -16.88 12.96 -9.91
N HIS A 168 -16.03 11.95 -10.00
CA HIS A 168 -16.24 10.72 -10.77
C HIS A 168 -16.72 9.54 -9.92
N GLY A 169 -17.03 9.77 -8.63
CA GLY A 169 -17.48 8.72 -7.72
C GLY A 169 -16.36 7.74 -7.31
N ILE A 170 -15.09 8.12 -7.46
CA ILE A 170 -13.93 7.32 -7.06
C ILE A 170 -13.38 7.88 -5.73
N ARG A 171 -13.40 7.06 -4.68
CA ARG A 171 -12.81 7.39 -3.39
C ARG A 171 -11.33 7.03 -3.38
N VAL A 172 -10.50 7.87 -2.76
CA VAL A 172 -9.06 7.60 -2.60
C VAL A 172 -8.69 7.81 -1.14
N ASN A 173 -8.17 6.75 -0.52
CA ASN A 173 -7.72 6.76 0.87
C ASN A 173 -6.36 6.06 0.99
N GLY A 174 -5.80 6.04 2.17
CA GLY A 174 -4.54 5.38 2.43
C GLY A 174 -4.48 4.67 3.77
N ILE A 175 -3.44 3.87 3.91
CA ILE A 175 -2.97 3.35 5.19
C ILE A 175 -1.52 3.77 5.42
N ALA A 176 -1.17 4.01 6.69
CA ALA A 176 0.18 4.31 7.14
C ALA A 176 0.63 3.24 8.15
N PRO A 177 1.18 2.10 7.67
CA PRO A 177 1.74 1.10 8.57
C PRO A 177 2.96 1.64 9.34
N GLY A 178 3.09 1.25 10.61
CA GLY A 178 4.32 1.39 11.38
C GLY A 178 5.29 0.23 11.11
N ILE A 179 5.93 -0.27 12.17
CA ILE A 179 6.84 -1.41 12.06
C ILE A 179 6.02 -2.72 11.94
N ILE A 180 5.96 -3.24 10.72
CA ILE A 180 5.30 -4.52 10.39
C ILE A 180 6.36 -5.53 9.96
N LYS A 181 6.47 -6.67 10.61
CA LYS A 181 7.43 -7.72 10.22
C LYS A 181 7.02 -8.36 8.90
N THR A 182 7.86 -8.22 7.88
CA THR A 182 7.65 -8.72 6.52
C THR A 182 8.93 -9.36 5.99
N PRO A 183 8.88 -10.17 4.92
CA PRO A 183 10.10 -10.65 4.24
C PRO A 183 11.02 -9.50 3.77
N LEU A 184 10.46 -8.34 3.45
CA LEU A 184 11.23 -7.18 2.99
C LEU A 184 12.16 -6.61 4.08
N ASN A 185 11.73 -6.61 5.34
CA ASN A 185 12.49 -6.04 6.46
C ASN A 185 12.95 -7.06 7.49
N ALA A 186 12.73 -8.35 7.26
CA ALA A 186 13.10 -9.39 8.21
C ALA A 186 14.62 -9.37 8.50
N GLN A 187 15.46 -9.28 7.46
CA GLN A 187 16.90 -9.18 7.60
C GLN A 187 17.32 -7.92 8.36
N TRP A 188 16.66 -6.78 8.13
CA TRP A 188 16.93 -5.54 8.84
C TRP A 188 16.57 -5.66 10.34
N LEU A 189 15.41 -6.25 10.65
CA LEU A 189 15.00 -6.50 12.03
C LEU A 189 15.94 -7.49 12.78
N GLU A 190 16.55 -8.42 12.05
CA GLU A 190 17.38 -9.48 12.63
C GLU A 190 18.87 -9.12 12.69
N SER A 191 19.37 -8.23 11.80
CA SER A 191 20.80 -7.94 11.61
C SER A 191 21.32 -6.68 12.30
N ARG A 192 20.47 -5.74 12.60
CA ARG A 192 20.85 -4.51 13.31
C ARG A 192 20.62 -4.67 14.80
N ASP A 193 21.64 -5.03 15.56
CA ASP A 193 21.61 -5.18 17.03
C ASP A 193 20.49 -6.09 17.55
N ALA A 194 20.84 -7.08 18.33
CA ALA A 194 19.88 -7.95 19.03
C ALA A 194 18.84 -7.19 19.90
N GLY A 195 19.01 -5.88 20.07
CA GLY A 195 18.13 -4.97 20.82
C GLY A 195 17.08 -4.23 19.99
N LEU A 196 17.17 -4.21 18.64
CA LEU A 196 16.28 -3.39 17.82
C LEU A 196 14.78 -3.80 17.92
N PRO A 197 14.40 -5.07 17.80
CA PRO A 197 13.01 -5.49 18.04
C PRO A 197 12.52 -5.12 19.42
N ALA A 198 13.32 -5.37 20.46
CA ALA A 198 12.97 -5.04 21.84
C ALA A 198 12.84 -3.52 22.06
N HIS A 199 13.64 -2.70 21.35
CA HIS A 199 13.49 -1.25 21.36
C HIS A 199 12.12 -0.81 20.82
N TYR A 200 11.73 -1.33 19.64
CA TYR A 200 10.43 -1.01 19.05
C TYR A 200 9.27 -1.55 19.89
N GLU A 201 9.37 -2.76 20.42
CA GLU A 201 8.34 -3.31 21.32
C GLU A 201 8.10 -2.45 22.57
N LYS A 202 9.14 -1.81 23.10
CA LYS A 202 9.00 -0.83 24.18
C LYS A 202 8.36 0.47 23.71
N LYS A 203 8.66 0.92 22.51
CA LYS A 203 8.17 2.18 21.94
C LYS A 203 6.72 2.07 21.45
N ILE A 204 6.32 0.92 20.94
CA ILE A 204 4.96 0.62 20.50
C ILE A 204 4.04 0.42 21.72
N LEU A 205 2.96 1.20 21.83
CA LEU A 205 2.06 1.15 22.99
C LEU A 205 1.41 -0.23 23.18
N LEU A 206 1.07 -0.93 22.07
CA LEU A 206 0.54 -2.30 22.12
C LEU A 206 1.60 -3.35 22.45
N GLY A 207 2.88 -2.98 22.57
CA GLY A 207 3.96 -3.83 23.08
C GLY A 207 4.40 -4.95 22.15
N ARG A 208 4.13 -4.84 20.84
CA ARG A 208 4.57 -5.80 19.83
C ARG A 208 4.81 -5.14 18.47
N ILE A 209 5.69 -5.70 17.71
CA ILE A 209 5.81 -5.41 16.27
C ILE A 209 4.54 -5.94 15.57
N GLY A 210 4.06 -5.20 14.58
CA GLY A 210 2.88 -5.58 13.81
C GLY A 210 3.16 -6.76 12.88
N ALA A 211 2.10 -7.49 12.54
CA ALA A 211 2.08 -8.51 11.50
C ALA A 211 1.37 -7.99 10.25
N PRO A 212 1.64 -8.54 9.06
CA PRO A 212 0.97 -8.14 7.82
C PRO A 212 -0.57 -8.13 7.90
N GLY A 213 -1.16 -9.09 8.61
CA GLY A 213 -2.60 -9.18 8.85
C GLY A 213 -3.20 -8.00 9.62
N ASP A 214 -2.40 -7.28 10.43
CA ASP A 214 -2.87 -6.08 11.14
C ASP A 214 -3.29 -4.97 10.17
N CYS A 215 -2.78 -4.98 8.92
CA CYS A 215 -3.12 -3.99 7.89
C CYS A 215 -4.40 -4.35 7.11
N ALA A 216 -4.76 -5.63 7.02
CA ALA A 216 -5.81 -6.12 6.13
C ALA A 216 -7.20 -5.56 6.49
N GLY A 217 -7.55 -5.54 7.77
CA GLY A 217 -8.86 -5.08 8.24
C GLY A 217 -9.18 -3.63 7.89
N ALA A 218 -8.19 -2.73 8.03
CA ALA A 218 -8.37 -1.32 7.68
C ALA A 218 -8.58 -1.13 6.18
N VAL A 219 -7.84 -1.86 5.33
CA VAL A 219 -8.02 -1.81 3.87
C VAL A 219 -9.37 -2.38 3.47
N THR A 220 -9.78 -3.52 4.04
CA THR A 220 -11.11 -4.10 3.82
C THR A 220 -12.22 -3.11 4.17
N PHE A 221 -12.11 -2.43 5.32
CA PHE A 221 -13.04 -1.35 5.69
C PHE A 221 -13.06 -0.24 4.66
N LEU A 222 -11.90 0.32 4.28
CA LEU A 222 -11.81 1.42 3.31
C LEU A 222 -12.36 1.05 1.93
N CYS A 223 -12.27 -0.20 1.52
CA CYS A 223 -12.82 -0.70 0.25
C CYS A 223 -14.33 -0.98 0.32
N SER A 224 -14.90 -1.11 1.51
CA SER A 224 -16.29 -1.51 1.72
C SER A 224 -17.28 -0.34 1.60
N PRO A 225 -18.61 -0.63 1.49
CA PRO A 225 -19.68 0.37 1.58
C PRO A 225 -19.67 1.14 2.92
N ALA A 226 -19.16 0.56 4.02
CA ALA A 226 -19.05 1.23 5.31
C ALA A 226 -18.18 2.51 5.26
N ALA A 227 -17.26 2.60 4.28
CA ALA A 227 -16.43 3.77 4.05
C ALA A 227 -16.93 4.68 2.92
N SER A 228 -18.22 4.60 2.55
CA SER A 228 -18.79 5.34 1.39
C SER A 228 -18.66 6.85 1.49
N TYR A 229 -18.51 7.41 2.69
CA TYR A 229 -18.35 8.86 2.92
C TYR A 229 -16.94 9.24 3.39
N ILE A 230 -15.95 8.34 3.14
CA ILE A 230 -14.54 8.56 3.51
C ILE A 230 -13.70 8.64 2.23
N THR A 231 -13.04 9.79 2.03
CA THR A 231 -12.06 10.01 0.95
C THR A 231 -11.02 11.03 1.39
N GLY A 232 -9.77 10.85 0.99
CA GLY A 232 -8.63 11.68 1.39
C GLY A 232 -8.04 11.34 2.75
N GLU A 233 -8.54 10.29 3.44
CA GLU A 233 -8.12 9.88 4.78
C GLU A 233 -6.98 8.86 4.74
N ILE A 234 -6.14 8.88 5.77
CA ILE A 234 -5.03 7.94 5.93
C ILE A 234 -5.10 7.34 7.34
N ILE A 235 -5.39 6.05 7.40
CA ILE A 235 -5.46 5.33 8.68
C ILE A 235 -4.07 4.87 9.08
N THR A 236 -3.58 5.35 10.23
CA THR A 236 -2.33 4.87 10.84
C THR A 236 -2.54 3.52 11.50
N ILE A 237 -1.64 2.56 11.23
CA ILE A 237 -1.68 1.19 11.74
C ILE A 237 -0.30 0.86 12.31
N ASP A 238 -0.05 1.31 13.54
CA ASP A 238 1.31 1.33 14.12
C ASP A 238 1.38 0.84 15.57
N GLY A 239 0.26 0.36 16.13
CA GLY A 239 0.19 -0.05 17.53
C GLY A 239 0.40 1.09 18.53
N GLY A 240 0.25 2.34 18.08
CA GLY A 240 0.48 3.55 18.88
C GLY A 240 1.92 4.04 18.89
N LEU A 241 2.77 3.59 17.97
CA LEU A 241 4.18 3.99 17.86
C LEU A 241 4.33 5.52 17.75
N THR A 242 3.45 6.18 16.99
CA THR A 242 3.52 7.61 16.72
C THR A 242 2.67 8.48 17.65
N VAL A 243 1.90 7.86 18.55
CA VAL A 243 0.98 8.60 19.44
C VAL A 243 1.70 9.15 20.68
N ALA A 244 2.65 8.41 21.25
CA ALA A 244 3.34 8.79 22.46
C ALA A 244 4.79 9.18 22.19
N GLN A 245 5.21 10.34 22.69
CA GLN A 245 6.59 10.83 22.56
C GLN A 245 7.61 9.90 23.23
N VAL A 246 7.26 9.30 24.36
CA VAL A 246 8.19 8.51 25.21
C VAL A 246 7.98 6.99 25.04
N GLY A 247 6.89 6.56 24.39
CA GLY A 247 6.54 5.15 24.30
C GLY A 247 5.92 4.61 25.60
N LYS A 248 5.99 3.27 25.75
CA LYS A 248 5.45 2.57 26.93
C LYS A 248 6.40 2.78 28.13
N MET A 249 5.88 3.29 29.23
CA MET A 249 6.60 3.35 30.53
C MET A 249 6.55 2.00 31.24
#